data_5d4580cbde41b0c9006715d5892433d4
#
_entry.id   5d4580cbde41b0c9006715d5892433d4
#
_cell.length_a   1.000
_cell.length_b   1.000
_cell.length_c   1.000
_cell.angle_alpha   90.00
_cell.angle_beta   90.00
_cell.angle_gamma   90.00
#
_symmetry.space_group_name_H-M   'P 1'
#
loop_
_entity.id
_entity.type
_entity.pdbx_description
1 polymer ?
#
loop_
_entity_poly.entity_id
_entity_poly.type
_entity_poly.pdbx_seq_one_letter_code
_entity_poly.pdbx_strand_id
1 'polypeptide(L)'
;MGGGVYDTGMIRAVIDTNVFIAALRSSSGASFQIFMAADRGDFEVALSVPLLAEYDDVSARPDIGITIPPASIDAIIGRIAQIAHKQPIYFLWRPILPDPKDDMVLELGIAAGVSHIVTFNCKDFTQAAEFGITINSPSEFLTLIL
;
A
#
# COMPACT_ATOMS: atom_id res chain seq x y z
N MET A 1 8.62 -19.41 7.59
CA MET A 1 7.59 -18.72 8.32
C MET A 1 7.75 -17.24 8.20
N GLY A 2 6.70 -16.57 7.91
CA GLY A 2 6.72 -15.15 7.81
C GLY A 2 6.77 -14.52 9.20
N GLY A 3 7.96 -14.16 9.63
CA GLY A 3 8.22 -13.82 11.01
C GLY A 3 7.20 -12.95 11.71
N GLY A 4 6.88 -11.79 11.15
CA GLY A 4 6.04 -10.83 11.85
C GLY A 4 4.61 -11.27 12.07
N VAL A 5 4.06 -12.05 11.16
CA VAL A 5 2.65 -12.38 11.19
C VAL A 5 2.31 -13.26 12.37
N TYR A 6 3.03 -14.35 12.54
CA TYR A 6 2.68 -15.28 13.60
C TYR A 6 3.12 -14.78 14.98
N ASP A 7 4.01 -13.80 15.03
CA ASP A 7 4.41 -13.21 16.29
C ASP A 7 3.28 -12.41 16.93
N THR A 8 2.50 -11.71 16.10
CA THR A 8 1.50 -10.77 16.60
C THR A 8 0.09 -11.08 16.10
N GLY A 9 -0.04 -11.90 15.07
CA GLY A 9 -1.29 -12.08 14.37
C GLY A 9 -1.71 -10.87 13.57
N MET A 10 -0.83 -9.88 13.44
CA MET A 10 -1.12 -8.63 12.73
C MET A 10 -1.00 -8.83 11.22
N ILE A 11 -2.00 -8.33 10.50
CA ILE A 11 -1.97 -8.32 9.03
C ILE A 11 -0.93 -7.32 8.55
N ARG A 12 -0.14 -7.70 7.57
CA ARG A 12 0.76 -6.78 6.85
C ARG A 12 0.27 -6.68 5.42
N ALA A 13 0.17 -5.47 4.90
CA ALA A 13 -0.37 -5.24 3.57
C ALA A 13 0.42 -4.18 2.81
N VAL A 14 0.46 -4.31 1.48
CA VAL A 14 0.91 -3.23 0.60
C VAL A 14 -0.32 -2.47 0.13
N ILE A 15 -0.24 -1.14 0.17
CA ILE A 15 -1.32 -0.27 -0.29
C ILE A 15 -0.88 0.35 -1.62
N ASP A 16 -1.58 0.02 -2.69
CA ASP A 16 -1.28 0.55 -4.02
C ASP A 16 -1.47 2.06 -4.06
N THR A 17 -0.72 2.74 -4.92
CA THR A 17 -0.73 4.20 -5.02
C THR A 17 -2.14 4.77 -5.24
N ASN A 18 -2.97 4.10 -6.05
CA ASN A 18 -4.33 4.60 -6.30
C ASN A 18 -5.17 4.69 -5.03
N VAL A 19 -4.93 3.82 -4.06
CA VAL A 19 -5.62 3.86 -2.76
C VAL A 19 -5.09 5.02 -1.91
N PHE A 20 -3.78 5.25 -1.93
CA PHE A 20 -3.19 6.41 -1.25
C PHE A 20 -3.79 7.71 -1.78
N ILE A 21 -3.86 7.86 -3.11
CA ILE A 21 -4.43 9.06 -3.72
C ILE A 21 -5.90 9.23 -3.34
N ALA A 22 -6.67 8.16 -3.35
CA ALA A 22 -8.07 8.22 -2.94
C ALA A 22 -8.22 8.67 -1.48
N ALA A 23 -7.32 8.23 -0.61
CA ALA A 23 -7.32 8.64 0.79
C ALA A 23 -7.10 10.16 0.93
N LEU A 24 -6.23 10.73 0.09
CA LEU A 24 -5.96 12.16 0.13
C LEU A 24 -7.09 12.99 -0.48
N ARG A 25 -7.91 12.39 -1.35
CA ARG A 25 -9.04 13.08 -1.98
C ARG A 25 -10.28 13.14 -1.09
N SER A 26 -10.45 12.18 -0.19
CA SER A 26 -11.67 12.11 0.60
C SER A 26 -11.41 11.51 1.97
N SER A 27 -11.68 12.29 3.01
CA SER A 27 -11.53 11.84 4.39
C SER A 27 -12.66 10.93 4.87
N SER A 28 -13.73 10.79 4.08
CA SER A 28 -14.86 9.94 4.46
C SER A 28 -14.82 8.56 3.79
N GLY A 29 -13.88 8.32 2.88
CA GLY A 29 -13.82 7.07 2.13
C GLY A 29 -13.10 5.95 2.85
N ALA A 30 -13.26 4.73 2.33
CA ALA A 30 -12.60 3.55 2.88
C ALA A 30 -11.07 3.67 2.84
N SER A 31 -10.54 4.27 1.77
CA SER A 31 -9.09 4.45 1.64
C SER A 31 -8.50 5.27 2.79
N PHE A 32 -9.17 6.36 3.17
CA PHE A 32 -8.73 7.17 4.30
C PHE A 32 -8.77 6.37 5.60
N GLN A 33 -9.85 5.61 5.82
CA GLN A 33 -10.02 4.81 7.02
C GLN A 33 -8.91 3.75 7.15
N ILE A 34 -8.44 3.19 6.03
CA ILE A 34 -7.35 2.23 6.03
C ILE A 34 -6.07 2.86 6.57
N PHE A 35 -5.72 4.07 6.13
CA PHE A 35 -4.51 4.74 6.62
C PHE A 35 -4.67 5.16 8.09
N MET A 36 -5.87 5.52 8.51
CA MET A 36 -6.13 5.79 9.93
C MET A 36 -5.95 4.52 10.77
N ALA A 37 -6.40 3.37 10.26
CA ALA A 37 -6.19 2.09 10.93
C ALA A 37 -4.72 1.72 11.04
N ALA A 38 -3.95 1.98 9.98
CA ALA A 38 -2.49 1.77 10.03
C ALA A 38 -1.84 2.66 11.09
N ASP A 39 -2.27 3.92 11.18
CA ASP A 39 -1.74 4.86 12.16
C ASP A 39 -2.03 4.40 13.60
N ARG A 40 -3.20 3.80 13.82
CA ARG A 40 -3.57 3.23 15.12
C ARG A 40 -2.85 1.92 15.43
N GLY A 41 -2.23 1.29 14.45
CA GLY A 41 -1.59 0.00 14.65
C GLY A 41 -2.51 -1.20 14.46
N ASP A 42 -3.64 -1.03 13.80
CA ASP A 42 -4.58 -2.13 13.55
C ASP A 42 -4.06 -3.12 12.51
N PHE A 43 -3.18 -2.67 11.64
CA PHE A 43 -2.43 -3.51 10.73
C PHE A 43 -1.13 -2.80 10.38
N GLU A 44 -0.21 -3.52 9.72
CA GLU A 44 1.08 -2.95 9.35
C GLU A 44 1.15 -2.73 7.84
N VAL A 45 1.45 -1.50 7.44
CA VAL A 45 1.65 -1.19 6.03
C VAL A 45 3.11 -1.45 5.66
N ALA A 46 3.35 -2.15 4.55
CA ALA A 46 4.69 -2.38 4.02
C ALA A 46 5.00 -1.32 2.97
N LEU A 47 6.24 -0.84 2.98
CA LEU A 47 6.66 0.23 2.10
C LEU A 47 8.08 -0.03 1.61
N SER A 48 8.33 0.35 0.36
CA SER A 48 9.68 0.36 -0.22
C SER A 48 10.01 1.78 -0.63
N VAL A 49 11.29 2.05 -0.90
CA VAL A 49 11.69 3.37 -1.41
C VAL A 49 11.00 3.66 -2.75
N PRO A 50 10.95 2.72 -3.71
CA PRO A 50 10.23 3.00 -4.96
C PRO A 50 8.74 3.31 -4.77
N LEU A 51 8.05 2.61 -3.88
CA LEU A 51 6.63 2.88 -3.67
C LEU A 51 6.41 4.22 -2.97
N LEU A 52 7.25 4.55 -2.00
CA LEU A 52 7.18 5.85 -1.33
C LEU A 52 7.40 6.99 -2.33
N ALA A 53 8.39 6.82 -3.23
CA ALA A 53 8.65 7.80 -4.29
C ALA A 53 7.45 7.93 -5.23
N GLU A 54 6.76 6.84 -5.51
CA GLU A 54 5.56 6.86 -6.34
C GLU A 54 4.42 7.62 -5.65
N TYR A 55 4.22 7.41 -4.34
CA TYR A 55 3.24 8.17 -3.57
C TYR A 55 3.52 9.68 -3.68
N ASP A 56 4.78 10.06 -3.49
CA ASP A 56 5.19 11.46 -3.54
C ASP A 56 5.00 12.05 -4.93
N ASP A 57 5.46 11.35 -5.95
CA ASP A 57 5.40 11.80 -7.33
C ASP A 57 3.95 12.00 -7.82
N VAL A 58 3.11 10.99 -7.59
CA VAL A 58 1.73 11.03 -8.10
C VAL A 58 0.91 12.06 -7.35
N SER A 59 1.09 12.18 -6.02
CA SER A 59 0.33 13.14 -5.23
C SER A 59 0.68 14.59 -5.54
N ALA A 60 1.85 14.83 -6.14
CA ALA A 60 2.29 16.18 -6.51
C ALA A 60 1.80 16.63 -7.89
N ARG A 61 1.15 15.76 -8.65
CA ARG A 61 0.68 16.12 -10.01
C ARG A 61 -0.44 17.15 -9.95
N PRO A 62 -0.40 18.18 -10.81
CA PRO A 62 -1.37 19.30 -10.74
C PRO A 62 -2.82 18.89 -10.92
N ASP A 63 -3.09 17.86 -11.70
CA ASP A 63 -4.45 17.44 -12.06
C ASP A 63 -4.92 16.20 -11.29
N ILE A 64 -4.25 15.85 -10.21
CA ILE A 64 -4.55 14.61 -9.48
C ILE A 64 -5.84 14.72 -8.64
N GLY A 65 -6.35 15.92 -8.41
CA GLY A 65 -7.61 16.11 -7.71
C GLY A 65 -7.53 16.14 -6.20
N ILE A 66 -6.35 16.36 -5.66
CA ILE A 66 -6.14 16.51 -4.22
C ILE A 66 -6.24 18.01 -3.88
N THR A 67 -7.03 18.35 -2.85
CA THR A 67 -7.28 19.76 -2.47
C THR A 67 -6.53 20.20 -1.22
N ILE A 68 -5.95 19.27 -0.46
CA ILE A 68 -5.17 19.66 0.72
C ILE A 68 -3.83 20.25 0.30
N PRO A 69 -3.23 21.14 1.13
CA PRO A 69 -1.97 21.79 0.77
C PRO A 69 -0.81 20.79 0.62
N PRO A 70 0.17 21.10 -0.24
CA PRO A 70 1.36 20.24 -0.41
C PRO A 70 2.09 19.95 0.91
N ALA A 71 2.17 20.91 1.82
CA ALA A 71 2.81 20.70 3.11
C ALA A 71 2.09 19.62 3.94
N SER A 72 0.76 19.54 3.82
CA SER A 72 -0.02 18.51 4.50
C SER A 72 0.22 17.16 3.89
N ILE A 73 0.35 17.07 2.57
CA ILE A 73 0.67 15.83 1.87
C ILE A 73 2.04 15.33 2.33
N ASP A 74 3.04 16.21 2.39
CA ASP A 74 4.38 15.85 2.84
C ASP A 74 4.36 15.31 4.28
N ALA A 75 3.58 15.92 5.15
CA ALA A 75 3.45 15.48 6.54
C ALA A 75 2.81 14.08 6.62
N ILE A 76 1.81 13.81 5.80
CA ILE A 76 1.13 12.51 5.74
C ILE A 76 2.10 11.44 5.25
N ILE A 77 2.83 11.72 4.17
CA ILE A 77 3.82 10.79 3.63
C ILE A 77 4.89 10.51 4.67
N GLY A 78 5.37 11.54 5.36
CA GLY A 78 6.35 11.37 6.42
C GLY A 78 5.85 10.48 7.56
N ARG A 79 4.58 10.63 7.93
CA ARG A 79 3.99 9.79 8.97
C ARG A 79 3.85 8.34 8.52
N ILE A 80 3.40 8.11 7.28
CA ILE A 80 3.31 6.76 6.73
C ILE A 80 4.69 6.10 6.73
N ALA A 81 5.71 6.83 6.27
CA ALA A 81 7.08 6.32 6.27
C ALA A 81 7.57 5.98 7.67
N GLN A 82 7.12 6.73 8.68
CA GLN A 82 7.53 6.49 10.05
C GLN A 82 6.93 5.22 10.64
N ILE A 83 5.66 4.94 10.34
CA ILE A 83 4.95 3.80 10.92
C ILE A 83 5.07 2.51 10.11
N ALA A 84 5.49 2.60 8.85
CA ALA A 84 5.51 1.47 7.92
C ALA A 84 6.64 0.48 8.24
N HIS A 85 6.40 -0.78 7.88
CA HIS A 85 7.49 -1.74 7.74
C HIS A 85 8.25 -1.39 6.46
N LYS A 86 9.50 -1.01 6.58
CA LYS A 86 10.33 -0.60 5.46
C LYS A 86 11.10 -1.80 4.94
N GLN A 87 10.78 -2.17 3.70
CA GLN A 87 11.35 -3.36 3.08
C GLN A 87 12.36 -2.95 2.02
N PRO A 88 13.65 -3.31 2.18
CA PRO A 88 14.64 -3.08 1.13
C PRO A 88 14.33 -3.92 -0.11
N ILE A 89 14.49 -3.30 -1.28
CA ILE A 89 14.37 -4.00 -2.56
C ILE A 89 15.72 -3.86 -3.25
N TYR A 90 16.44 -4.97 -3.37
CA TYR A 90 17.81 -4.95 -3.90
C TYR A 90 17.85 -5.09 -5.41
N PHE A 91 16.87 -5.79 -5.98
CA PHE A 91 16.77 -5.92 -7.43
C PHE A 91 15.34 -6.29 -7.78
N LEU A 92 14.95 -5.99 -9.02
CA LEU A 92 13.66 -6.38 -9.54
C LEU A 92 13.78 -7.70 -10.27
N TRP A 93 12.84 -8.60 -10.00
CA TRP A 93 12.70 -9.83 -10.75
C TRP A 93 12.29 -9.49 -12.16
N ARG A 94 12.37 -10.47 -13.06
CA ARG A 94 11.78 -10.21 -14.36
C ARG A 94 10.28 -9.97 -14.21
N PRO A 95 9.70 -9.18 -15.15
CA PRO A 95 8.30 -8.79 -15.02
C PRO A 95 7.36 -9.99 -14.90
N ILE A 96 6.40 -9.90 -13.97
CA ILE A 96 5.34 -10.88 -13.77
C ILE A 96 4.04 -10.32 -14.31
N LEU A 97 3.80 -9.03 -14.07
CA LEU A 97 2.58 -8.35 -14.47
C LEU A 97 2.85 -7.45 -15.68
N PRO A 98 1.81 -7.18 -16.49
CA PRO A 98 1.99 -6.35 -17.69
C PRO A 98 2.47 -4.93 -17.40
N ASP A 99 2.00 -4.32 -16.30
CA ASP A 99 2.35 -2.95 -15.94
C ASP A 99 3.52 -2.95 -14.95
N PRO A 100 4.65 -2.26 -15.28
CA PRO A 100 5.79 -2.17 -14.37
C PRO A 100 5.45 -1.58 -12.98
N LYS A 101 4.46 -0.70 -12.91
CA LYS A 101 4.05 -0.13 -11.61
C LYS A 101 3.37 -1.18 -10.75
N ASP A 102 2.58 -2.04 -11.36
CA ASP A 102 1.94 -3.16 -10.64
C ASP A 102 2.99 -4.16 -10.19
N ASP A 103 4.00 -4.42 -11.03
CA ASP A 103 5.12 -5.28 -10.65
C ASP A 103 5.84 -4.76 -9.42
N MET A 104 6.04 -3.46 -9.31
CA MET A 104 6.68 -2.85 -8.15
C MET A 104 5.90 -3.16 -6.86
N VAL A 105 4.59 -3.08 -6.93
CA VAL A 105 3.70 -3.38 -5.79
C VAL A 105 3.76 -4.86 -5.42
N LEU A 106 3.66 -5.73 -6.42
CA LEU A 106 3.72 -7.18 -6.20
C LEU A 106 5.08 -7.60 -5.64
N GLU A 107 6.15 -7.05 -6.19
CA GLU A 107 7.50 -7.34 -5.75
C GLU A 107 7.72 -6.97 -4.29
N LEU A 108 7.23 -5.81 -3.88
CA LEU A 108 7.26 -5.39 -2.49
C LEU A 108 6.47 -6.38 -1.62
N GLY A 109 5.29 -6.78 -2.07
CA GLY A 109 4.46 -7.72 -1.32
C GLY A 109 5.17 -9.04 -1.07
N ILE A 110 5.83 -9.56 -2.09
CA ILE A 110 6.58 -10.81 -1.98
C ILE A 110 7.76 -10.63 -1.01
N ALA A 111 8.54 -9.57 -1.19
CA ALA A 111 9.75 -9.34 -0.39
C ALA A 111 9.41 -9.12 1.09
N ALA A 112 8.32 -8.41 1.38
CA ALA A 112 7.91 -8.11 2.74
C ALA A 112 7.08 -9.21 3.39
N GLY A 113 6.73 -10.25 2.63
CA GLY A 113 5.94 -11.36 3.16
C GLY A 113 4.54 -10.94 3.56
N VAL A 114 3.92 -10.05 2.79
CA VAL A 114 2.59 -9.56 3.12
C VAL A 114 1.52 -10.62 2.84
N SER A 115 0.41 -10.51 3.54
CA SER A 115 -0.76 -11.35 3.28
C SER A 115 -1.72 -10.73 2.29
N HIS A 116 -1.67 -9.39 2.13
CA HIS A 116 -2.65 -8.66 1.32
C HIS A 116 -2.01 -7.54 0.52
N ILE A 117 -2.59 -7.29 -0.66
CA ILE A 117 -2.36 -6.07 -1.44
C ILE A 117 -3.71 -5.39 -1.59
N VAL A 118 -3.78 -4.11 -1.28
CA VAL A 118 -5.01 -3.33 -1.37
C VAL A 118 -4.92 -2.42 -2.58
N THR A 119 -5.88 -2.56 -3.49
CA THR A 119 -5.87 -1.82 -4.76
C THR A 119 -7.28 -1.67 -5.30
N PHE A 120 -7.51 -0.64 -6.13
CA PHE A 120 -8.75 -0.53 -6.89
C PHE A 120 -8.72 -1.37 -8.16
N ASN A 121 -7.54 -1.86 -8.57
CA ASN A 121 -7.37 -2.60 -9.83
C ASN A 121 -7.10 -4.07 -9.55
N CYS A 122 -7.99 -4.72 -8.81
CA CYS A 122 -7.78 -6.10 -8.35
C CYS A 122 -7.49 -7.06 -9.50
N LYS A 123 -8.13 -6.88 -10.64
CA LYS A 123 -7.95 -7.76 -11.80
C LYS A 123 -6.53 -7.72 -12.38
N ASP A 124 -5.77 -6.66 -12.10
CA ASP A 124 -4.41 -6.53 -12.62
C ASP A 124 -3.40 -7.31 -11.78
N PHE A 125 -3.84 -7.88 -10.65
CA PHE A 125 -2.99 -8.59 -9.71
C PHE A 125 -3.37 -10.07 -9.55
N THR A 126 -4.04 -10.66 -10.55
CA THR A 126 -4.52 -12.04 -10.42
C THR A 126 -3.42 -13.04 -10.13
N GLN A 127 -2.19 -12.78 -10.56
CA GLN A 127 -1.06 -13.67 -10.32
C GLN A 127 -0.54 -13.65 -8.89
N ALA A 128 -0.97 -12.68 -8.09
CA ALA A 128 -0.54 -12.57 -6.70
C ALA A 128 -0.93 -13.80 -5.86
N ALA A 129 -2.01 -14.48 -6.22
CA ALA A 129 -2.46 -15.67 -5.53
C ALA A 129 -1.41 -16.78 -5.54
N GLU A 130 -0.57 -16.85 -6.58
CA GLU A 130 0.50 -17.83 -6.68
C GLU A 130 1.56 -17.66 -5.59
N PHE A 131 1.61 -16.48 -4.99
CA PHE A 131 2.55 -16.14 -3.92
C PHE A 131 1.87 -16.12 -2.55
N GLY A 132 0.62 -16.58 -2.48
CA GLY A 132 -0.11 -16.59 -1.22
C GLY A 132 -0.63 -15.22 -0.79
N ILE A 133 -0.71 -14.27 -1.70
CA ILE A 133 -1.16 -12.91 -1.40
C ILE A 133 -2.61 -12.72 -1.85
N THR A 134 -3.44 -12.24 -0.95
CA THR A 134 -4.85 -11.94 -1.23
C THR A 134 -4.98 -10.51 -1.71
N ILE A 135 -5.74 -10.29 -2.77
CA ILE A 135 -5.96 -8.96 -3.32
C ILE A 135 -7.34 -8.49 -2.87
N ASN A 136 -7.39 -7.29 -2.31
CA ASN A 136 -8.63 -6.69 -1.82
C ASN A 136 -8.80 -5.27 -2.34
N SER A 137 -10.05 -4.89 -2.58
CA SER A 137 -10.39 -3.47 -2.72
C SER A 137 -10.28 -2.79 -1.35
N PRO A 138 -10.23 -1.45 -1.29
CA PRO A 138 -10.19 -0.77 0.00
C PRO A 138 -11.35 -1.14 0.92
N SER A 139 -12.57 -1.20 0.42
CA SER A 139 -13.72 -1.53 1.26
C SER A 139 -13.67 -2.97 1.76
N GLU A 140 -13.23 -3.91 0.94
CA GLU A 140 -13.04 -5.30 1.37
C GLU A 140 -11.99 -5.40 2.47
N PHE A 141 -10.86 -4.73 2.28
CA PHE A 141 -9.79 -4.78 3.26
C PHE A 141 -10.20 -4.14 4.58
N LEU A 142 -10.90 -3.00 4.50
CA LEU A 142 -11.37 -2.32 5.70
C LEU A 142 -12.26 -3.24 6.55
N THR A 143 -13.11 -4.04 5.90
CA THR A 143 -13.95 -5.01 6.61
C THR A 143 -13.13 -6.04 7.36
N LEU A 144 -11.98 -6.44 6.80
CA LEU A 144 -11.12 -7.43 7.44
C LEU A 144 -10.43 -6.92 8.70
N ILE A 145 -10.12 -5.64 8.77
CA ILE A 145 -9.32 -5.08 9.87
C ILE A 145 -10.15 -4.36 10.93
N LEU A 146 -11.44 -4.25 10.74
CA LEU A 146 -12.33 -3.64 11.73
C LEU A 146 -12.71 -4.60 12.86
#